data_093ad8526919c673d9af4dc064f10116
#
_entry.id   093ad8526919c673d9af4dc064f10116
#
_cell.length_a   1.000
_cell.length_b   1.000
_cell.length_c   1.000
_cell.angle_alpha   90.00
_cell.angle_beta   90.00
_cell.angle_gamma   90.00
#
_symmetry.space_group_name_H-M   'P 1'
#
loop_
_entity.id
_entity.type
_entity.pdbx_description
1 polymer ?
#
loop_
_entity_poly.entity_id
_entity_poly.type
_entity_poly.pdbx_seq_one_letter_code
_entity_poly.pdbx_strand_id
1 'polypeptide(L)'
;VYVGVLIMTNMSLKKHRWKKTAGWLGMILLVISLTACAGNSAEPGMNAGGETNENQTETGNNSPDDVAAETKQGTGTFVGLIDNHSAEIEVEGTPTVFQMDETISASAQSLVQGTPVSFEYVERAVEGDAALKQLVLMKLETAPAKEATDSGATSDLPAEKSIELELEGMKETKTATLQKGDGYAFYMFDIFSFDAKTNKLMMNYDPDYHVIISKLSADYNIEELAKAAKREMSKIGNVEQRSGDQIYDTMRDAELFLIAQGKGLTQQYIVKNIGGQGFAFLLNQPVGEASEGFGPHAFASINTVVATN
;
A
#
# COMPACT_ATOMS: atom_id res chain seq x y z
N VAL A 1 -17.41 32.46 -7.22
CA VAL A 1 -17.32 31.58 -6.06
C VAL A 1 -15.84 31.32 -5.85
N TYR A 2 -15.25 32.00 -4.85
CA TYR A 2 -13.82 31.86 -4.52
C TYR A 2 -13.62 30.57 -3.72
N VAL A 3 -12.98 29.56 -4.32
CA VAL A 3 -12.44 28.43 -3.59
C VAL A 3 -11.17 28.93 -2.89
N GLY A 4 -11.30 29.23 -1.60
CA GLY A 4 -10.19 29.63 -0.77
C GLY A 4 -9.27 28.45 -0.50
N VAL A 5 -8.23 28.28 -1.31
CA VAL A 5 -7.06 27.47 -0.94
C VAL A 5 -6.36 28.25 0.17
N LEU A 6 -6.71 27.94 1.42
CA LEU A 6 -6.04 28.50 2.60
C LEU A 6 -4.66 27.81 2.73
N ILE A 7 -3.72 28.19 1.86
CA ILE A 7 -2.31 27.85 2.04
C ILE A 7 -1.78 28.87 3.06
N MET A 8 -1.59 28.39 4.28
CA MET A 8 -1.11 29.19 5.40
C MET A 8 0.19 29.93 5.06
N THR A 9 0.09 31.22 4.92
CA THR A 9 1.23 32.13 5.02
C THR A 9 1.51 32.37 6.49
N ASN A 10 2.35 31.57 7.09
CA ASN A 10 3.16 31.95 8.26
C ASN A 10 4.26 30.91 8.51
N MET A 11 5.33 30.99 7.71
CA MET A 11 6.61 30.41 8.12
C MET A 11 7.56 31.55 8.48
N SER A 12 7.58 31.86 9.78
CA SER A 12 8.65 32.68 10.38
C SER A 12 9.96 31.86 10.35
N LEU A 13 10.82 32.21 9.41
CA LEU A 13 12.19 31.69 9.33
C LEU A 13 13.00 32.19 10.53
N LYS A 14 13.04 31.45 11.62
CA LYS A 14 14.07 31.62 12.66
C LYS A 14 15.41 31.16 12.10
N LYS A 15 16.28 32.13 11.75
CA LYS A 15 17.68 31.88 11.42
C LYS A 15 18.39 31.26 12.63
N HIS A 16 18.60 29.95 12.62
CA HIS A 16 19.52 29.29 13.53
C HIS A 16 20.94 29.49 13.02
N ARG A 17 21.71 30.32 13.77
CA ARG A 17 23.14 30.54 13.53
C ARG A 17 23.92 29.32 14.01
N TRP A 18 24.31 28.45 13.09
CA TRP A 18 25.18 27.30 13.35
C TRP A 18 26.62 27.77 13.46
N LYS A 19 27.20 27.58 14.64
CA LYS A 19 28.64 27.79 14.89
C LYS A 19 29.40 26.62 14.26
N LYS A 20 30.29 26.95 13.32
CA LYS A 20 31.24 26.04 12.72
C LYS A 20 32.24 25.58 13.76
N THR A 21 32.31 24.30 14.05
CA THR A 21 33.49 23.67 14.66
C THR A 21 34.09 22.73 13.61
N ALA A 22 35.32 23.12 13.22
CA ALA A 22 36.18 22.30 12.36
C ALA A 22 36.89 21.25 13.23
N GLY A 23 37.06 20.04 12.72
CA GLY A 23 37.98 19.07 13.28
C GLY A 23 37.68 17.64 12.94
N TRP A 24 38.40 17.12 12.12
CA TRP A 24 39.42 16.10 12.06
C TRP A 24 39.15 14.92 11.11
N LEU A 25 40.13 14.76 10.21
CA LEU A 25 40.34 13.62 9.30
C LEU A 25 40.54 12.31 10.08
N GLY A 26 39.91 11.26 9.60
CA GLY A 26 40.23 9.88 9.92
C GLY A 26 40.02 8.97 8.71
N MET A 27 41.08 8.81 7.92
CA MET A 27 41.21 7.95 6.75
C MET A 27 41.34 6.50 7.24
N ILE A 28 40.37 5.63 6.97
CA ILE A 28 40.56 4.18 7.14
C ILE A 28 40.36 3.51 5.79
N LEU A 29 41.46 3.04 5.25
CA LEU A 29 41.58 2.18 4.07
C LEU A 29 41.24 0.75 4.53
N LEU A 30 40.16 0.16 4.04
CA LEU A 30 39.89 -1.26 4.21
C LEU A 30 40.04 -1.99 2.88
N VAL A 31 41.11 -2.78 2.79
CA VAL A 31 41.45 -3.65 1.68
C VAL A 31 40.61 -4.93 1.81
N ILE A 32 39.76 -5.23 0.84
CA ILE A 32 39.05 -6.50 0.74
C ILE A 32 39.75 -7.35 -0.32
N SER A 33 40.38 -8.41 0.10
CA SER A 33 40.99 -9.46 -0.70
C SER A 33 39.93 -10.42 -1.26
N LEU A 34 39.89 -10.53 -2.59
CA LEU A 34 39.18 -11.57 -3.32
C LEU A 34 39.87 -12.91 -3.18
N THR A 35 39.18 -13.94 -2.75
CA THR A 35 39.56 -15.31 -2.95
C THR A 35 38.54 -16.00 -3.87
N ALA A 36 38.99 -16.29 -5.07
CA ALA A 36 38.35 -17.19 -6.01
C ALA A 36 38.73 -18.61 -5.68
N CYS A 37 37.77 -19.54 -5.66
CA CYS A 37 38.05 -20.98 -5.80
C CYS A 37 37.16 -21.54 -6.90
N ALA A 38 37.84 -21.95 -7.95
CA ALA A 38 37.33 -22.77 -9.05
C ALA A 38 37.52 -24.29 -8.72
N GLY A 39 36.65 -25.11 -9.27
CA GLY A 39 36.78 -26.57 -9.30
C GLY A 39 35.47 -27.18 -9.79
N ASN A 40 35.33 -27.48 -10.91
CA ASN A 40 35.66 -28.40 -12.00
C ASN A 40 34.93 -29.77 -11.87
N SER A 41 34.12 -30.03 -12.93
CA SER A 41 33.91 -31.26 -13.71
C SER A 41 33.29 -32.50 -13.10
N ALA A 42 32.17 -32.99 -13.61
CA ALA A 42 32.10 -34.09 -14.57
C ALA A 42 30.67 -34.58 -14.83
N GLU A 43 30.22 -34.49 -16.05
CA GLU A 43 29.35 -35.47 -16.73
C GLU A 43 30.22 -36.65 -17.21
N PRO A 44 29.71 -37.81 -17.72
CA PRO A 44 28.39 -38.06 -18.33
C PRO A 44 27.82 -39.48 -18.03
N GLY A 45 26.60 -39.76 -18.51
CA GLY A 45 26.10 -41.13 -18.61
C GLY A 45 24.73 -41.24 -19.25
N MET A 46 24.75 -41.43 -20.57
CA MET A 46 23.59 -41.88 -21.36
C MET A 46 23.10 -43.25 -20.87
N ASN A 47 21.83 -43.53 -20.92
CA ASN A 47 21.31 -44.63 -21.74
C ASN A 47 19.81 -44.54 -22.04
N ALA A 48 19.55 -44.94 -23.27
CA ALA A 48 18.32 -44.95 -24.02
C ALA A 48 17.41 -46.14 -23.66
N GLY A 49 16.16 -45.99 -24.10
CA GLY A 49 15.43 -47.14 -24.65
C GLY A 49 14.11 -47.45 -24.01
N GLY A 50 13.08 -47.37 -24.85
CA GLY A 50 11.97 -48.28 -24.74
C GLY A 50 10.58 -47.64 -24.95
N GLU A 51 10.20 -47.56 -26.21
CA GLU A 51 8.79 -47.44 -26.68
C GLU A 51 7.90 -48.55 -26.09
N THR A 52 6.65 -48.26 -25.84
CA THR A 52 5.51 -48.89 -26.57
C THR A 52 4.16 -48.52 -25.96
N ASN A 53 3.38 -47.85 -26.73
CA ASN A 53 2.00 -48.04 -27.16
C ASN A 53 0.93 -48.64 -26.24
N GLU A 54 -0.20 -47.98 -26.45
CA GLU A 54 -1.58 -48.43 -26.65
C GLU A 54 -2.55 -48.54 -25.47
N ASN A 55 -3.48 -47.63 -25.55
CA ASN A 55 -4.90 -47.89 -25.83
C ASN A 55 -5.88 -48.04 -24.66
N GLN A 56 -6.83 -47.08 -24.70
CA GLN A 56 -8.25 -47.20 -24.36
C GLN A 56 -8.65 -47.76 -22.98
N THR A 57 -9.43 -47.01 -22.25
CA THR A 57 -10.88 -47.21 -22.18
C THR A 57 -11.47 -46.23 -21.18
N GLU A 58 -12.51 -45.58 -21.64
CA GLU A 58 -13.49 -44.88 -20.81
C GLU A 58 -13.99 -45.80 -19.70
N THR A 59 -13.92 -45.33 -18.48
CA THR A 59 -14.89 -45.80 -17.47
C THR A 59 -15.08 -44.64 -16.47
N GLY A 60 -16.27 -44.10 -16.50
CA GLY A 60 -16.75 -43.18 -15.48
C GLY A 60 -16.55 -43.78 -14.09
N ASN A 61 -15.90 -43.06 -13.25
CA ASN A 61 -15.91 -43.34 -11.84
C ASN A 61 -16.51 -42.15 -11.09
N ASN A 62 -17.82 -42.30 -10.84
CA ASN A 62 -18.49 -41.56 -9.80
C ASN A 62 -17.79 -41.82 -8.50
N SER A 63 -17.02 -40.85 -8.01
CA SER A 63 -16.57 -40.86 -6.63
C SER A 63 -17.69 -40.29 -5.75
N PRO A 64 -18.17 -41.02 -4.76
CA PRO A 64 -19.18 -40.54 -3.86
C PRO A 64 -18.45 -39.81 -2.71
N ASP A 65 -18.50 -38.49 -2.74
CA ASP A 65 -18.46 -37.62 -1.55
C ASP A 65 -18.57 -36.16 -2.01
N ASP A 66 -19.61 -35.86 -2.77
CA ASP A 66 -20.07 -34.48 -2.94
C ASP A 66 -21.00 -34.16 -1.74
N VAL A 67 -20.40 -34.03 -0.55
CA VAL A 67 -21.02 -33.23 0.51
C VAL A 67 -21.05 -31.83 -0.06
N ALA A 68 -22.22 -31.35 -0.45
CA ALA A 68 -22.44 -30.00 -0.96
C ALA A 68 -21.77 -29.00 0.01
N ALA A 69 -20.55 -28.59 -0.34
CA ALA A 69 -19.83 -27.60 0.48
C ALA A 69 -20.68 -26.34 0.52
N GLU A 70 -21.00 -25.87 1.70
CA GLU A 70 -21.81 -24.68 1.91
C GLU A 70 -21.15 -23.48 1.19
N THR A 71 -21.86 -22.91 0.22
CA THR A 71 -21.39 -21.73 -0.50
C THR A 71 -21.52 -20.52 0.42
N LYS A 72 -20.40 -19.87 0.64
CA LYS A 72 -20.29 -18.64 1.43
C LYS A 72 -20.19 -17.45 0.49
N GLN A 73 -20.69 -16.31 0.91
CA GLN A 73 -20.60 -15.05 0.18
C GLN A 73 -19.66 -14.10 0.94
N GLY A 74 -18.91 -13.32 0.19
CA GLY A 74 -18.01 -12.30 0.73
C GLY A 74 -17.95 -11.06 -0.15
N THR A 75 -17.45 -10.00 0.45
CA THR A 75 -17.06 -8.77 -0.26
C THR A 75 -15.66 -8.41 0.18
N GLY A 76 -14.89 -7.78 -0.70
CA GLY A 76 -13.52 -7.39 -0.40
C GLY A 76 -12.95 -6.47 -1.46
N THR A 77 -11.65 -6.24 -1.38
CA THR A 77 -10.90 -5.46 -2.37
C THR A 77 -9.91 -6.39 -3.07
N PHE A 78 -9.96 -6.44 -4.39
CA PHE A 78 -9.03 -7.24 -5.18
C PHE A 78 -7.61 -6.68 -5.05
N VAL A 79 -6.68 -7.49 -4.56
CA VAL A 79 -5.28 -7.11 -4.38
C VAL A 79 -4.47 -7.47 -5.62
N GLY A 80 -4.69 -8.66 -6.18
CA GLY A 80 -4.01 -9.11 -7.39
C GLY A 80 -4.10 -10.61 -7.62
N LEU A 81 -3.52 -11.04 -8.73
CA LEU A 81 -3.29 -12.46 -9.00
C LEU A 81 -1.95 -12.86 -8.38
N ILE A 82 -1.93 -13.98 -7.68
CA ILE A 82 -0.69 -14.61 -7.22
C ILE A 82 -0.12 -15.46 -8.35
N ASP A 83 -1.00 -16.22 -9.01
CA ASP A 83 -0.72 -17.02 -10.20
C ASP A 83 -1.99 -17.19 -11.06
N ASN A 84 -1.97 -18.11 -12.05
CA ASN A 84 -3.11 -18.34 -12.92
C ASN A 84 -4.30 -19.03 -12.24
N HIS A 85 -4.12 -19.52 -11.04
CA HIS A 85 -5.11 -20.30 -10.29
C HIS A 85 -5.42 -19.75 -8.92
N SER A 86 -4.79 -18.64 -8.53
CA SER A 86 -5.00 -18.02 -7.22
C SER A 86 -5.00 -16.49 -7.28
N ALA A 87 -5.91 -15.91 -6.51
CA ALA A 87 -6.03 -14.48 -6.33
C ALA A 87 -5.99 -14.10 -4.86
N GLU A 88 -5.46 -12.93 -4.57
CA GLU A 88 -5.51 -12.31 -3.25
C GLU A 88 -6.61 -11.26 -3.22
N ILE A 89 -7.50 -11.39 -2.25
CA ILE A 89 -8.58 -10.45 -1.97
C ILE A 89 -8.44 -10.02 -0.50
N GLU A 90 -8.40 -8.74 -0.25
CA GLU A 90 -8.47 -8.20 1.10
C GLU A 90 -9.91 -8.29 1.62
N VAL A 91 -10.14 -9.15 2.60
CA VAL A 91 -11.45 -9.37 3.24
C VAL A 91 -11.39 -8.80 4.65
N GLU A 92 -12.21 -7.81 4.95
CA GLU A 92 -12.24 -7.13 6.26
C GLU A 92 -10.85 -6.64 6.74
N GLY A 93 -10.04 -6.15 5.78
CA GLY A 93 -8.69 -5.65 6.05
C GLY A 93 -7.63 -6.76 6.22
N THR A 94 -7.98 -8.03 5.93
CA THR A 94 -7.05 -9.15 5.97
C THR A 94 -6.81 -9.72 4.58
N PRO A 95 -5.57 -9.73 4.07
CA PRO A 95 -5.23 -10.39 2.82
C PRO A 95 -5.56 -11.88 2.89
N THR A 96 -6.39 -12.34 1.96
CA THR A 96 -6.90 -13.70 1.93
C THR A 96 -6.70 -14.30 0.53
N VAL A 97 -6.09 -15.47 0.48
CA VAL A 97 -5.83 -16.17 -0.79
C VAL A 97 -6.97 -17.11 -1.12
N PHE A 98 -7.47 -16.98 -2.34
CA PHE A 98 -8.52 -17.83 -2.90
C PHE A 98 -7.98 -18.56 -4.14
N GLN A 99 -8.31 -19.84 -4.25
CA GLN A 99 -8.11 -20.62 -5.47
C GLN A 99 -9.26 -20.34 -6.45
N MET A 100 -9.00 -20.49 -7.74
CA MET A 100 -9.99 -20.25 -8.79
C MET A 100 -9.76 -21.17 -9.98
N ASP A 101 -10.81 -21.44 -10.73
CA ASP A 101 -10.73 -22.14 -12.01
C ASP A 101 -10.39 -21.16 -13.17
N GLU A 102 -10.23 -21.71 -14.37
CA GLU A 102 -9.89 -20.90 -15.55
C GLU A 102 -10.95 -19.83 -15.87
N THR A 103 -12.23 -20.10 -15.59
CA THR A 103 -13.32 -19.17 -15.87
C THR A 103 -13.26 -17.95 -14.95
N ILE A 104 -13.03 -18.18 -13.66
CA ILE A 104 -12.86 -17.13 -12.66
C ILE A 104 -11.55 -16.38 -12.91
N SER A 105 -10.48 -17.11 -13.26
CA SER A 105 -9.18 -16.52 -13.59
C SER A 105 -9.27 -15.50 -14.74
N ALA A 106 -10.02 -15.83 -15.80
CA ALA A 106 -10.24 -14.91 -16.92
C ALA A 106 -10.96 -13.61 -16.47
N SER A 107 -11.90 -13.73 -15.54
CA SER A 107 -12.57 -12.57 -14.96
C SER A 107 -11.62 -11.76 -14.07
N ALA A 108 -10.83 -12.43 -13.24
CA ALA A 108 -9.88 -11.80 -12.34
C ALA A 108 -8.75 -11.05 -13.07
N GLN A 109 -8.30 -11.55 -14.24
CA GLN A 109 -7.29 -10.87 -15.08
C GLN A 109 -7.74 -9.51 -15.61
N SER A 110 -9.06 -9.27 -15.69
CA SER A 110 -9.62 -7.99 -16.12
C SER A 110 -9.74 -6.97 -14.98
N LEU A 111 -9.55 -7.40 -13.73
CA LEU A 111 -9.67 -6.54 -12.57
C LEU A 111 -8.37 -5.75 -12.33
N VAL A 112 -8.53 -4.50 -11.91
CA VAL A 112 -7.43 -3.65 -11.47
C VAL A 112 -7.28 -3.77 -9.96
N GLN A 113 -6.07 -3.75 -9.46
CA GLN A 113 -5.79 -3.70 -8.02
C GLN A 113 -6.60 -2.57 -7.36
N GLY A 114 -7.20 -2.86 -6.21
CA GLY A 114 -8.07 -1.91 -5.50
C GLY A 114 -9.53 -1.95 -5.94
N THR A 115 -9.90 -2.79 -6.92
CA THR A 115 -11.30 -2.95 -7.35
C THR A 115 -12.13 -3.60 -6.24
N PRO A 116 -13.24 -2.99 -5.79
CA PRO A 116 -14.19 -3.64 -4.91
C PRO A 116 -14.83 -4.84 -5.62
N VAL A 117 -14.84 -5.99 -4.94
CA VAL A 117 -15.39 -7.25 -5.48
C VAL A 117 -16.39 -7.87 -4.52
N SER A 118 -17.39 -8.53 -5.10
CA SER A 118 -18.25 -9.50 -4.42
C SER A 118 -17.94 -10.88 -4.96
N PHE A 119 -17.92 -11.85 -4.08
CA PHE A 119 -17.54 -13.21 -4.46
C PHE A 119 -18.32 -14.26 -3.67
N GLU A 120 -18.43 -15.43 -4.28
CA GLU A 120 -18.92 -16.66 -3.63
C GLU A 120 -17.77 -17.65 -3.58
N TYR A 121 -17.66 -18.36 -2.47
CA TYR A 121 -16.59 -19.35 -2.28
C TYR A 121 -17.06 -20.54 -1.46
N VAL A 122 -16.32 -21.63 -1.58
CA VAL A 122 -16.49 -22.84 -0.75
C VAL A 122 -15.20 -23.14 -0.01
N GLU A 123 -15.31 -23.75 1.17
CA GLU A 123 -14.17 -24.28 1.91
C GLU A 123 -14.00 -25.75 1.55
N ARG A 124 -12.84 -26.13 1.02
CA ARG A 124 -12.48 -27.51 0.74
C ARG A 124 -11.36 -27.97 1.66
N ALA A 125 -11.46 -29.17 2.21
CA ALA A 125 -10.33 -29.77 2.93
C ALA A 125 -9.17 -30.02 1.95
N VAL A 126 -7.94 -29.75 2.40
CA VAL A 126 -6.74 -30.07 1.64
C VAL A 126 -6.51 -31.59 1.69
N GLU A 127 -6.24 -32.21 0.53
CA GLU A 127 -5.94 -33.64 0.47
C GLU A 127 -4.73 -33.97 1.33
N GLY A 128 -4.92 -34.88 2.31
CA GLY A 128 -3.87 -35.25 3.27
C GLY A 128 -3.88 -34.49 4.59
N ASP A 129 -4.60 -33.38 4.72
CA ASP A 129 -4.77 -32.65 5.99
C ASP A 129 -6.17 -32.04 6.12
N ALA A 130 -7.05 -32.74 6.80
CA ALA A 130 -8.44 -32.30 7.04
C ALA A 130 -8.56 -31.05 7.93
N ALA A 131 -7.50 -30.66 8.64
CA ALA A 131 -7.48 -29.45 9.46
C ALA A 131 -7.19 -28.19 8.62
N LEU A 132 -6.54 -28.34 7.46
CA LEU A 132 -6.29 -27.25 6.52
C LEU A 132 -7.47 -27.13 5.55
N LYS A 133 -7.94 -25.90 5.37
CA LYS A 133 -9.00 -25.58 4.42
C LYS A 133 -8.48 -24.65 3.33
N GLN A 134 -8.81 -24.97 2.11
CA GLN A 134 -8.59 -24.16 0.93
C GLN A 134 -9.87 -23.43 0.58
N LEU A 135 -9.77 -22.13 0.35
CA LEU A 135 -10.88 -21.30 -0.10
C LEU A 135 -10.90 -21.30 -1.62
N VAL A 136 -12.01 -21.71 -2.21
CA VAL A 136 -12.14 -21.83 -3.67
C VAL A 136 -13.25 -20.90 -4.14
N LEU A 137 -12.91 -19.93 -5.00
CA LEU A 137 -13.89 -19.03 -5.62
C LEU A 137 -14.80 -19.81 -6.57
N MET A 138 -16.08 -19.58 -6.40
CA MET A 138 -17.14 -20.09 -7.28
C MET A 138 -17.69 -18.98 -8.17
N LYS A 139 -17.53 -17.72 -7.75
CA LYS A 139 -17.96 -16.52 -8.47
C LYS A 139 -17.12 -15.34 -8.03
N LEU A 140 -16.78 -14.46 -8.98
CA LEU A 140 -16.08 -13.20 -8.74
C LEU A 140 -16.67 -12.14 -9.67
N GLU A 141 -17.22 -11.09 -9.09
CA GLU A 141 -17.81 -9.97 -9.83
C GLU A 141 -17.29 -8.66 -9.24
N THR A 142 -17.19 -7.63 -10.07
CA THR A 142 -17.02 -6.28 -9.55
C THR A 142 -18.26 -5.96 -8.71
N ALA A 143 -18.06 -5.73 -7.42
CA ALA A 143 -19.14 -5.15 -6.63
C ALA A 143 -19.45 -3.77 -7.23
N PRO A 144 -20.74 -3.42 -7.46
CA PRO A 144 -21.07 -2.03 -7.68
C PRO A 144 -20.42 -1.26 -6.53
N ALA A 145 -19.70 -0.18 -6.85
CA ALA A 145 -19.17 0.69 -5.82
C ALA A 145 -20.32 0.89 -4.83
N LYS A 146 -20.17 0.31 -3.64
CA LYS A 146 -21.23 0.37 -2.64
C LYS A 146 -21.41 1.86 -2.46
N GLU A 147 -22.49 2.41 -3.03
CA GLU A 147 -22.91 3.74 -2.66
C GLU A 147 -22.85 3.71 -1.14
N ALA A 148 -21.95 4.50 -0.58
CA ALA A 148 -21.77 4.56 0.86
C ALA A 148 -23.16 4.90 1.41
N THR A 149 -23.91 3.85 1.78
CA THR A 149 -25.11 4.05 2.55
C THR A 149 -24.61 4.63 3.84
N ASP A 150 -24.75 5.95 3.83
CA ASP A 150 -24.60 6.84 4.94
C ASP A 150 -25.20 6.23 6.20
N SER A 151 -24.38 5.73 7.06
CA SER A 151 -24.72 5.42 8.46
C SER A 151 -23.44 5.27 9.26
N GLY A 152 -22.92 6.37 9.80
CA GLY A 152 -22.21 6.38 11.07
C GLY A 152 -20.94 5.52 11.22
N ALA A 153 -20.12 5.36 10.17
CA ALA A 153 -18.98 4.43 10.13
C ALA A 153 -17.82 4.75 11.08
N THR A 154 -17.92 5.75 11.95
CA THR A 154 -16.87 6.04 12.92
C THR A 154 -17.04 5.31 14.26
N SER A 155 -18.20 4.70 14.51
CA SER A 155 -18.44 3.96 15.76
C SER A 155 -17.83 2.56 15.77
N ASP A 156 -17.48 2.01 14.59
CA ASP A 156 -17.06 0.61 14.46
C ASP A 156 -15.57 0.41 14.14
N LEU A 157 -14.80 1.50 13.96
CA LEU A 157 -13.36 1.40 13.77
C LEU A 157 -12.68 1.04 15.10
N PRO A 158 -11.87 -0.03 15.17
CA PRO A 158 -11.18 -0.41 16.39
C PRO A 158 -10.24 0.73 16.85
N ALA A 159 -10.07 0.86 18.16
CA ALA A 159 -9.20 1.90 18.74
C ALA A 159 -7.73 1.74 18.31
N GLU A 160 -7.32 0.51 18.00
CA GLU A 160 -5.97 0.15 17.57
C GLU A 160 -6.03 -0.79 16.38
N LYS A 161 -5.01 -0.72 15.52
CA LYS A 161 -4.82 -1.60 14.36
C LYS A 161 -3.35 -1.99 14.27
N SER A 162 -3.07 -3.28 14.01
CA SER A 162 -1.74 -3.75 13.64
C SER A 162 -1.51 -3.49 12.15
N ILE A 163 -0.40 -2.84 11.82
CA ILE A 163 -0.04 -2.46 10.45
C ILE A 163 1.36 -2.96 10.17
N GLU A 164 1.52 -3.69 9.07
CA GLU A 164 2.82 -4.08 8.55
C GLU A 164 3.45 -2.91 7.79
N LEU A 165 4.71 -2.64 8.05
CA LEU A 165 5.53 -1.69 7.30
C LEU A 165 6.91 -2.28 7.06
N GLU A 166 7.55 -1.80 6.00
CA GLU A 166 8.91 -2.18 5.67
C GLU A 166 9.86 -1.05 6.06
N LEU A 167 10.78 -1.36 6.98
CA LEU A 167 11.83 -0.47 7.45
C LEU A 167 13.18 -1.09 7.10
N GLU A 168 14.01 -0.38 6.35
CA GLU A 168 15.35 -0.85 5.97
C GLU A 168 15.37 -2.25 5.32
N GLY A 169 14.31 -2.58 4.55
CA GLY A 169 14.15 -3.89 3.90
C GLY A 169 13.67 -5.00 4.83
N MET A 170 13.30 -4.70 6.07
CA MET A 170 12.70 -5.64 7.01
C MET A 170 11.22 -5.31 7.22
N LYS A 171 10.39 -6.33 7.20
CA LYS A 171 8.97 -6.21 7.52
C LYS A 171 8.78 -6.25 9.03
N GLU A 172 8.11 -5.23 9.55
CA GLU A 172 7.74 -5.11 10.95
C GLU A 172 6.23 -4.86 11.07
N THR A 173 5.61 -5.49 12.07
CA THR A 173 4.22 -5.19 12.43
C THR A 173 4.21 -4.27 13.64
N LYS A 174 3.59 -3.10 13.51
CA LYS A 174 3.45 -2.12 14.60
C LYS A 174 1.99 -1.79 14.87
N THR A 175 1.66 -1.56 16.12
CA THR A 175 0.33 -1.10 16.52
C THR A 175 0.21 0.39 16.24
N ALA A 176 -0.90 0.78 15.62
CA ALA A 176 -1.26 2.17 15.39
C ALA A 176 -2.62 2.47 16.04
N THR A 177 -2.80 3.69 16.54
CA THR A 177 -4.00 4.14 17.26
C THR A 177 -4.90 4.98 16.36
N LEU A 178 -6.22 4.82 16.51
CA LEU A 178 -7.22 5.55 15.75
C LEU A 178 -7.18 7.05 16.09
N GLN A 179 -7.09 7.89 15.05
CA GLN A 179 -7.20 9.33 15.13
C GLN A 179 -8.38 9.81 14.29
N LYS A 180 -8.99 10.93 14.68
CA LYS A 180 -10.13 11.53 13.96
C LYS A 180 -9.80 12.96 13.56
N GLY A 181 -9.91 13.25 12.27
CA GLY A 181 -9.87 14.58 11.69
C GLY A 181 -11.29 15.09 11.35
N ASP A 182 -11.35 16.19 10.59
CA ASP A 182 -12.60 16.76 10.11
C ASP A 182 -13.10 16.01 8.86
N GLY A 183 -14.06 15.12 9.07
CA GLY A 183 -14.64 14.28 8.02
C GLY A 183 -13.76 13.12 7.56
N TYR A 184 -12.81 12.67 8.40
CA TYR A 184 -12.02 11.45 8.18
C TYR A 184 -11.48 10.87 9.48
N ALA A 185 -11.03 9.61 9.42
CA ALA A 185 -10.28 8.95 10.47
C ALA A 185 -9.10 8.20 9.86
N PHE A 186 -8.07 7.92 10.66
CA PHE A 186 -6.89 7.16 10.23
C PHE A 186 -6.15 6.59 11.44
N TYR A 187 -5.22 5.68 11.20
CA TYR A 187 -4.39 5.10 12.26
C TYR A 187 -2.99 5.72 12.27
N MET A 188 -2.55 6.12 13.46
CA MET A 188 -1.30 6.82 13.72
C MET A 188 -0.36 5.97 14.58
N PHE A 189 0.88 5.86 14.18
CA PHE A 189 1.93 5.24 15.00
C PHE A 189 2.38 6.15 16.15
N ASP A 190 2.96 5.56 17.18
CA ASP A 190 3.42 6.21 18.41
C ASP A 190 4.54 7.24 18.22
N ILE A 191 5.28 7.15 17.10
CA ILE A 191 6.30 8.15 16.74
C ILE A 191 5.70 9.50 16.33
N PHE A 192 4.38 9.59 16.14
CA PHE A 192 3.68 10.80 15.73
C PHE A 192 2.78 11.37 16.82
N SER A 193 2.43 12.63 16.64
CA SER A 193 1.30 13.31 17.25
C SER A 193 0.42 13.95 16.18
N PHE A 194 -0.87 14.03 16.43
CA PHE A 194 -1.84 14.60 15.51
C PHE A 194 -2.56 15.81 16.12
N ASP A 195 -2.52 16.93 15.41
CA ASP A 195 -3.33 18.11 15.73
C ASP A 195 -4.55 18.18 14.80
N ALA A 196 -5.72 17.77 15.32
CA ALA A 196 -6.96 17.73 14.56
C ALA A 196 -7.47 19.15 14.15
N LYS A 197 -7.00 20.22 14.82
CA LYS A 197 -7.41 21.60 14.43
C LYS A 197 -6.73 22.08 13.17
N THR A 198 -5.52 21.62 12.95
CA THR A 198 -4.71 21.98 11.78
C THR A 198 -4.58 20.82 10.79
N ASN A 199 -5.18 19.65 11.09
CA ASN A 199 -5.07 18.41 10.32
C ASN A 199 -3.60 18.02 10.06
N LYS A 200 -2.75 18.23 11.06
CA LYS A 200 -1.31 18.03 10.95
C LYS A 200 -0.85 16.84 11.76
N LEU A 201 -0.30 15.84 11.08
CA LEU A 201 0.40 14.70 11.66
C LEU A 201 1.88 15.06 11.73
N MET A 202 2.47 15.07 12.93
CA MET A 202 3.84 15.54 13.18
C MET A 202 4.65 14.45 13.88
N MET A 203 5.93 14.34 13.52
CA MET A 203 6.85 13.48 14.23
C MET A 203 7.16 14.06 15.63
N ASN A 204 7.12 13.23 16.67
CA ASN A 204 7.33 13.67 18.05
C ASN A 204 8.76 14.18 18.28
N TYR A 205 9.73 13.57 17.59
CA TYR A 205 11.14 13.95 17.70
C TYR A 205 11.44 15.32 17.08
N ASP A 206 10.84 15.60 15.90
CA ASP A 206 11.04 16.84 15.17
C ASP A 206 9.75 17.20 14.39
N PRO A 207 8.98 18.21 14.84
CA PRO A 207 7.71 18.61 14.21
C PRO A 207 7.83 19.18 12.79
N ASP A 208 9.05 19.43 12.31
CA ASP A 208 9.28 19.83 10.93
C ASP A 208 9.05 18.66 9.96
N TYR A 209 9.17 17.40 10.46
CA TYR A 209 8.69 16.21 9.76
C TYR A 209 7.19 16.06 9.96
N HIS A 210 6.40 16.34 8.95
CA HIS A 210 4.95 16.29 9.10
C HIS A 210 4.19 16.02 7.81
N VAL A 211 2.94 15.63 7.97
CA VAL A 211 1.94 15.51 6.91
C VAL A 211 0.77 16.45 7.23
N ILE A 212 0.35 17.24 6.26
CA ILE A 212 -0.91 17.97 6.32
C ILE A 212 -1.93 17.17 5.51
N ILE A 213 -3.04 16.81 6.12
CA ILE A 213 -4.13 16.05 5.52
C ILE A 213 -5.25 17.02 5.16
N SER A 214 -5.70 17.02 3.91
CA SER A 214 -6.76 17.90 3.45
C SER A 214 -7.85 17.11 2.74
N LYS A 215 -9.08 17.18 3.23
CA LYS A 215 -10.25 16.68 2.52
C LYS A 215 -10.57 17.64 1.39
N LEU A 216 -10.72 17.13 0.17
CA LEU A 216 -11.01 17.92 -1.03
C LEU A 216 -12.53 18.09 -1.20
N SER A 217 -12.95 19.11 -1.95
CA SER A 217 -14.35 19.24 -2.38
C SER A 217 -14.71 18.11 -3.35
N ALA A 218 -15.99 17.76 -3.43
CA ALA A 218 -16.47 16.68 -4.31
C ALA A 218 -16.17 16.93 -5.80
N ASP A 219 -16.02 18.19 -6.18
CA ASP A 219 -15.77 18.66 -7.55
C ASP A 219 -14.31 19.09 -7.78
N TYR A 220 -13.37 18.56 -6.98
CA TYR A 220 -11.96 18.93 -7.14
C TYR A 220 -11.44 18.61 -8.54
N ASN A 221 -10.56 19.48 -9.04
CA ASN A 221 -9.92 19.31 -10.32
C ASN A 221 -8.44 18.99 -10.13
N ILE A 222 -8.01 17.81 -10.56
CA ILE A 222 -6.65 17.31 -10.37
C ILE A 222 -5.60 18.17 -11.07
N GLU A 223 -5.92 18.75 -12.24
CA GLU A 223 -4.99 19.60 -12.99
C GLU A 223 -4.78 20.95 -12.29
N GLU A 224 -5.83 21.53 -11.73
CA GLU A 224 -5.74 22.76 -10.95
C GLU A 224 -4.96 22.54 -9.65
N LEU A 225 -5.20 21.42 -8.95
CA LEU A 225 -4.41 21.02 -7.79
C LEU A 225 -2.94 20.85 -8.13
N ALA A 226 -2.63 20.12 -9.22
CA ALA A 226 -1.28 19.93 -9.68
C ALA A 226 -0.57 21.25 -10.00
N LYS A 227 -1.26 22.17 -10.69
CA LYS A 227 -0.73 23.49 -11.04
C LYS A 227 -0.45 24.35 -9.80
N ALA A 228 -1.37 24.35 -8.85
CA ALA A 228 -1.22 25.08 -7.59
C ALA A 228 -0.06 24.51 -6.75
N ALA A 229 -0.02 23.18 -6.58
CA ALA A 229 1.02 22.51 -5.83
C ALA A 229 2.41 22.70 -6.48
N LYS A 230 2.54 22.55 -7.80
CA LYS A 230 3.80 22.80 -8.53
C LYS A 230 4.31 24.22 -8.29
N ARG A 231 3.43 25.22 -8.30
CA ARG A 231 3.83 26.62 -8.06
C ARG A 231 4.39 26.81 -6.64
N GLU A 232 3.77 26.23 -5.62
CA GLU A 232 4.23 26.36 -4.24
C GLU A 232 5.50 25.55 -4.00
N MET A 233 5.54 24.32 -4.46
CA MET A 233 6.69 23.40 -4.29
C MET A 233 7.93 23.86 -5.08
N SER A 234 7.76 24.61 -6.17
CA SER A 234 8.90 25.18 -6.92
C SER A 234 9.76 26.16 -6.10
N LYS A 235 9.24 26.66 -4.99
CA LYS A 235 10.01 27.47 -4.02
C LYS A 235 11.05 26.64 -3.26
N ILE A 236 10.88 25.32 -3.21
CA ILE A 236 11.77 24.36 -2.57
C ILE A 236 12.85 23.88 -3.55
N GLY A 237 12.44 23.50 -4.76
CA GLY A 237 13.33 22.97 -5.76
C GLY A 237 12.61 22.61 -7.06
N ASN A 238 13.27 21.81 -7.90
CA ASN A 238 12.65 21.28 -9.10
C ASN A 238 11.49 20.35 -8.69
N VAL A 239 10.33 20.52 -9.33
CA VAL A 239 9.14 19.69 -9.07
C VAL A 239 9.00 18.64 -10.15
N GLU A 240 9.03 17.39 -9.74
CA GLU A 240 8.81 16.23 -10.61
C GLU A 240 7.42 15.64 -10.33
N GLN A 241 6.72 15.28 -11.38
CA GLN A 241 5.52 14.45 -11.29
C GLN A 241 5.93 13.01 -11.56
N ARG A 242 5.56 12.10 -10.66
CA ARG A 242 5.90 10.68 -10.74
C ARG A 242 4.64 9.85 -10.92
N SER A 243 4.79 8.68 -11.54
CA SER A 243 3.71 7.72 -11.76
C SER A 243 4.27 6.30 -11.92
N GLY A 244 3.43 5.29 -11.78
CA GLY A 244 3.80 3.88 -11.96
C GLY A 244 4.97 3.47 -11.06
N ASP A 245 5.98 2.84 -11.63
CA ASP A 245 7.15 2.32 -10.91
C ASP A 245 8.08 3.39 -10.31
N GLN A 246 7.81 4.68 -10.58
CA GLN A 246 8.54 5.79 -9.96
C GLN A 246 7.99 6.19 -8.59
N ILE A 247 6.87 5.61 -8.18
CA ILE A 247 6.19 5.87 -6.92
C ILE A 247 6.39 4.65 -6.00
N TYR A 248 6.38 4.88 -4.70
CA TYR A 248 6.36 3.82 -3.70
C TYR A 248 5.15 2.90 -3.90
N ASP A 249 5.32 1.61 -3.77
CA ASP A 249 4.27 0.62 -4.00
C ASP A 249 2.99 0.93 -3.22
N THR A 250 3.15 1.38 -1.99
CA THR A 250 2.05 1.79 -1.11
C THR A 250 1.30 3.06 -1.55
N MET A 251 1.80 3.77 -2.58
CA MET A 251 1.22 5.02 -3.10
C MET A 251 0.82 4.91 -4.58
N ARG A 252 0.82 3.71 -5.18
CA ARG A 252 0.51 3.52 -6.61
C ARG A 252 -0.93 3.87 -6.99
N ASP A 253 -1.83 3.92 -6.03
CA ASP A 253 -3.22 4.34 -6.18
C ASP A 253 -3.40 5.88 -6.14
N ALA A 254 -2.31 6.64 -6.05
CA ALA A 254 -2.38 8.10 -6.08
C ALA A 254 -2.77 8.61 -7.47
N GLU A 255 -3.78 9.47 -7.53
CA GLU A 255 -4.18 10.20 -8.75
C GLU A 255 -3.15 11.26 -9.16
N LEU A 256 -2.41 11.77 -8.18
CA LEU A 256 -1.33 12.73 -8.37
C LEU A 256 -0.22 12.47 -7.36
N PHE A 257 1.03 12.42 -7.83
CA PHE A 257 2.21 12.37 -6.99
C PHE A 257 3.25 13.37 -7.49
N LEU A 258 3.48 14.42 -6.71
CA LEU A 258 4.51 15.41 -6.98
C LEU A 258 5.59 15.34 -5.90
N ILE A 259 6.84 15.54 -6.30
CA ILE A 259 7.97 15.61 -5.38
C ILE A 259 8.84 16.81 -5.75
N ALA A 260 9.27 17.57 -4.75
CA ALA A 260 10.25 18.63 -4.86
C ALA A 260 11.39 18.39 -3.88
N GLN A 261 12.62 18.46 -4.38
CA GLN A 261 13.82 18.28 -3.56
C GLN A 261 14.65 19.56 -3.60
N GLY A 262 14.97 20.08 -2.42
CA GLY A 262 15.77 21.26 -2.22
C GLY A 262 16.94 21.04 -1.25
N LYS A 263 17.62 22.10 -0.90
CA LYS A 263 18.71 22.04 0.09
C LYS A 263 18.14 21.87 1.49
N GLY A 264 18.09 20.63 1.97
CA GLY A 264 17.66 20.31 3.33
C GLY A 264 16.18 20.00 3.50
N LEU A 265 15.41 19.90 2.41
CA LEU A 265 14.00 19.58 2.48
C LEU A 265 13.55 18.80 1.23
N THR A 266 12.85 17.70 1.44
CA THR A 266 12.01 17.05 0.43
C THR A 266 10.55 17.32 0.78
N GLN A 267 9.77 17.73 -0.22
CA GLN A 267 8.33 17.91 -0.07
C GLN A 267 7.61 17.04 -1.09
N GLN A 268 6.52 16.39 -0.66
CA GLN A 268 5.71 15.55 -1.54
C GLN A 268 4.25 16.01 -1.44
N TYR A 269 3.56 16.08 -2.57
CA TYR A 269 2.13 16.37 -2.63
C TYR A 269 1.43 15.23 -3.34
N ILE A 270 0.54 14.56 -2.63
CA ILE A 270 -0.12 13.33 -3.06
C ILE A 270 -1.62 13.58 -3.03
N VAL A 271 -2.34 13.16 -4.08
CA VAL A 271 -3.79 13.16 -4.11
C VAL A 271 -4.28 11.73 -4.32
N LYS A 272 -5.22 11.31 -3.48
CA LYS A 272 -5.85 9.98 -3.54
C LYS A 272 -7.36 10.14 -3.49
N ASN A 273 -8.08 9.27 -4.19
CA ASN A 273 -9.52 9.09 -4.02
C ASN A 273 -9.74 7.91 -3.07
N ILE A 274 -10.36 8.16 -1.93
CA ILE A 274 -10.59 7.17 -0.88
C ILE A 274 -12.10 7.05 -0.67
N GLY A 275 -12.67 5.95 -1.16
CA GLY A 275 -14.11 5.72 -1.02
C GLY A 275 -15.00 6.77 -1.70
N GLY A 276 -14.54 7.36 -2.81
CA GLY A 276 -15.27 8.41 -3.54
C GLY A 276 -14.99 9.84 -3.03
N GLN A 277 -14.21 9.99 -1.96
CA GLN A 277 -13.80 11.27 -1.40
C GLN A 277 -12.32 11.56 -1.74
N GLY A 278 -12.05 12.70 -2.35
CA GLY A 278 -10.68 13.13 -2.61
C GLY A 278 -9.97 13.63 -1.34
N PHE A 279 -8.71 13.23 -1.19
CA PHE A 279 -7.80 13.71 -0.15
C PHE A 279 -6.48 14.15 -0.74
N ALA A 280 -5.94 15.25 -0.21
CA ALA A 280 -4.59 15.69 -0.51
C ALA A 280 -3.70 15.59 0.73
N PHE A 281 -2.49 15.10 0.53
CA PHE A 281 -1.46 14.93 1.57
C PHE A 281 -0.22 15.74 1.18
N LEU A 282 0.16 16.67 2.02
CA LEU A 282 1.40 17.43 1.86
C LEU A 282 2.40 16.95 2.90
N LEU A 283 3.39 16.17 2.48
CA LEU A 283 4.47 15.69 3.31
C LEU A 283 5.63 16.67 3.28
N ASN A 284 6.13 17.02 4.46
CA ASN A 284 7.31 17.85 4.66
C ASN A 284 8.37 17.02 5.37
N GLN A 285 9.46 16.75 4.67
CA GLN A 285 10.52 15.83 5.12
C GLN A 285 11.87 16.53 5.04
N PRO A 286 12.35 17.15 6.16
CA PRO A 286 13.70 17.64 6.24
C PRO A 286 14.75 16.56 5.96
N VAL A 287 15.92 16.94 5.47
CA VAL A 287 17.03 16.01 5.29
C VAL A 287 17.70 15.77 6.63
N GLY A 288 17.72 14.53 7.08
CA GLY A 288 18.30 14.11 8.34
C GLY A 288 18.04 12.64 8.63
N GLU A 289 18.60 12.12 9.72
CA GLU A 289 18.47 10.71 10.13
C GLU A 289 17.00 10.28 10.32
N ALA A 290 16.17 11.18 10.84
CA ALA A 290 14.74 10.90 11.05
C ALA A 290 13.95 10.68 9.74
N SER A 291 14.49 11.06 8.58
CA SER A 291 13.81 10.89 7.29
C SER A 291 13.61 9.43 6.91
N GLU A 292 14.49 8.53 7.32
CA GLU A 292 14.39 7.08 7.03
C GLU A 292 13.19 6.44 7.75
N GLY A 293 12.93 6.84 8.99
CA GLY A 293 11.77 6.36 9.73
C GLY A 293 10.47 7.12 9.39
N PHE A 294 10.54 8.40 9.05
CA PHE A 294 9.36 9.22 8.79
C PHE A 294 8.55 8.72 7.60
N GLY A 295 9.19 8.54 6.45
CA GLY A 295 8.51 8.21 5.19
C GLY A 295 7.63 6.96 5.28
N PRO A 296 8.19 5.79 5.62
CA PRO A 296 7.41 4.55 5.72
C PRO A 296 6.22 4.65 6.69
N HIS A 297 6.43 5.21 7.88
CA HIS A 297 5.35 5.38 8.86
C HIS A 297 4.29 6.37 8.41
N ALA A 298 4.67 7.48 7.77
CA ALA A 298 3.74 8.45 7.22
C ALA A 298 2.89 7.86 6.11
N PHE A 299 3.49 7.13 5.15
CA PHE A 299 2.77 6.46 4.09
C PHE A 299 1.83 5.38 4.63
N ALA A 300 2.29 4.56 5.56
CA ALA A 300 1.43 3.57 6.19
C ALA A 300 0.25 4.20 6.93
N SER A 301 0.46 5.33 7.63
CA SER A 301 -0.63 6.06 8.31
C SER A 301 -1.63 6.63 7.32
N ILE A 302 -1.20 7.33 6.26
CA ILE A 302 -2.13 7.95 5.29
C ILE A 302 -2.89 6.91 4.46
N ASN A 303 -2.35 5.71 4.27
CA ASN A 303 -3.05 4.61 3.63
C ASN A 303 -4.19 4.02 4.46
N THR A 304 -4.27 4.37 5.72
CA THR A 304 -5.40 3.97 6.59
C THR A 304 -6.51 5.00 6.65
N VAL A 305 -6.39 6.12 5.92
CA VAL A 305 -7.41 7.17 5.91
C VAL A 305 -8.71 6.62 5.36
N VAL A 306 -9.79 6.88 6.07
CA VAL A 306 -11.17 6.61 5.66
C VAL A 306 -11.98 7.89 5.77
N ALA A 307 -12.84 8.14 4.80
CA ALA A 307 -13.78 9.25 4.88
C ALA A 307 -14.82 8.96 5.98
N THR A 308 -15.17 9.99 6.74
CA THR A 308 -16.23 9.93 7.76
C THR A 308 -17.20 11.06 7.51
N ASN A 309 -18.44 10.88 7.87
CA ASN A 309 -19.50 11.87 7.75
C ASN A 309 -19.45 12.88 8.89
#